data_4372d5c0b425086e9528e28c59bafe33
#
_entry.id   4372d5c0b425086e9528e28c59bafe33
#
_cell.length_a   1.000
_cell.length_b   1.000
_cell.length_c   1.000
_cell.angle_alpha   90.00
_cell.angle_beta   90.00
_cell.angle_gamma   90.00
#
_symmetry.space_group_name_H-M   'P 1'
#
loop_
_entity.id
_entity.type
_entity.pdbx_description
1 polymer ?
#
loop_
_entity_poly.entity_id
_entity_poly.type
_entity_poly.pdbx_seq_one_letter_code
_entity_poly.pdbx_strand_id
1 'polypeptide(L)'
;DFINSFIDWQKQDDFFKKLNLFVRIAPIDRIEDYKEFFGKPNIHLEYGGKIKQSDLAFRSGEKAQMDEEDLLNTKNTLKYSDVCISLFSTMSLEAFIFDKPVINIGFIPKIEDVANFYHYKPIIEGSAVKLAKNMEELKQYIKIYIENPKIDKESRKKIVETMVEPTDGFSYKRNVDFIEKL
;
A
#
# COMPACT_ATOMS: atom_id res chain seq x y z
N ASP A 1 4.85 14.41 8.67
CA ASP A 1 5.51 13.31 7.96
C ASP A 1 5.36 12.02 8.78
N PHE A 2 4.75 10.99 8.15
CA PHE A 2 4.44 9.72 8.81
C PHE A 2 5.69 9.00 9.32
N ILE A 3 6.78 8.97 8.52
CA ILE A 3 8.00 8.24 8.89
C ILE A 3 8.61 8.83 10.18
N ASN A 4 8.69 10.15 10.28
CA ASN A 4 9.17 10.82 11.49
C ASN A 4 8.28 10.51 12.70
N SER A 5 6.95 10.54 12.52
CA SER A 5 6.03 10.16 13.59
C SER A 5 6.20 8.72 14.03
N PHE A 6 6.43 7.79 13.08
CA PHE A 6 6.68 6.39 13.40
C PHE A 6 7.98 6.21 14.20
N ILE A 7 9.05 6.90 13.81
CA ILE A 7 10.32 6.92 14.57
C ILE A 7 10.11 7.44 16.00
N ASP A 8 9.31 8.47 16.16
CA ASP A 8 9.03 9.03 17.51
C ASP A 8 8.16 8.07 18.33
N TRP A 9 7.21 7.36 17.72
CA TRP A 9 6.48 6.29 18.41
C TRP A 9 7.42 5.16 18.86
N GLN A 10 8.38 4.75 18.03
CA GLN A 10 9.37 3.75 18.43
C GLN A 10 10.21 4.15 19.63
N LYS A 11 10.50 5.45 19.80
CA LYS A 11 11.24 5.96 20.98
C LYS A 11 10.40 5.95 22.25
N GLN A 12 9.07 6.13 22.12
CA GLN A 12 8.16 6.40 23.23
C GLN A 12 7.31 5.20 23.65
N ASP A 13 7.20 4.18 22.82
CA ASP A 13 6.25 3.09 22.99
C ASP A 13 6.89 1.74 22.67
N ASP A 14 7.00 0.88 23.68
CA ASP A 14 7.64 -0.45 23.54
C ASP A 14 6.95 -1.36 22.54
N PHE A 15 5.68 -1.13 22.24
CA PHE A 15 4.97 -1.83 21.17
C PHE A 15 5.58 -1.46 19.82
N PHE A 16 5.67 -0.17 19.50
CA PHE A 16 6.22 0.30 18.22
C PHE A 16 7.71 0.03 18.06
N LYS A 17 8.48 -0.02 19.15
CA LYS A 17 9.91 -0.35 19.14
C LYS A 17 10.22 -1.70 18.50
N LYS A 18 9.28 -2.62 18.52
CA LYS A 18 9.41 -3.97 17.95
C LYS A 18 9.00 -4.04 16.48
N LEU A 19 8.36 -3.00 15.95
CA LEU A 19 7.87 -2.98 14.59
C LEU A 19 8.94 -2.52 13.61
N ASN A 20 8.92 -3.09 12.41
CA ASN A 20 9.67 -2.60 11.27
C ASN A 20 8.73 -1.83 10.34
N LEU A 21 9.15 -0.69 9.85
CA LEU A 21 8.47 0.05 8.81
C LEU A 21 9.18 -0.18 7.47
N PHE A 22 8.48 -0.82 6.55
CA PHE A 22 8.92 -0.97 5.18
C PHE A 22 8.22 0.09 4.32
N VAL A 23 9.00 0.98 3.71
CA VAL A 23 8.50 2.08 2.89
C VAL A 23 8.84 1.82 1.44
N ARG A 24 7.82 1.62 0.63
CA ARG A 24 7.99 1.55 -0.82
C ARG A 24 7.77 2.92 -1.42
N ILE A 25 8.84 3.56 -1.83
CA ILE A 25 8.85 4.90 -2.43
C ILE A 25 8.21 4.80 -3.81
N ALA A 26 7.21 5.64 -4.07
CA ALA A 26 6.56 5.66 -5.38
C ALA A 26 7.53 6.13 -6.49
N PRO A 27 7.41 5.58 -7.71
CA PRO A 27 8.32 5.96 -8.82
C PRO A 27 8.28 7.44 -9.19
N ILE A 28 7.21 8.15 -8.81
CA ILE A 28 7.06 9.59 -9.05
C ILE A 28 7.72 10.45 -7.98
N ASP A 29 8.06 9.86 -6.83
CA ASP A 29 8.69 10.58 -5.71
C ASP A 29 10.20 10.70 -5.94
N ARG A 30 10.78 11.72 -5.34
CA ARG A 30 12.23 11.93 -5.39
C ARG A 30 12.88 11.18 -4.23
N ILE A 31 13.84 10.32 -4.55
CA ILE A 31 14.59 9.57 -3.54
C ILE A 31 15.33 10.48 -2.55
N GLU A 32 15.70 11.70 -3.02
CA GLU A 32 16.35 12.72 -2.21
C GLU A 32 15.51 13.13 -0.98
N ASP A 33 14.19 13.11 -1.12
CA ASP A 33 13.27 13.52 -0.05
C ASP A 33 13.23 12.48 1.09
N TYR A 34 13.81 11.29 0.86
CA TYR A 34 13.86 10.20 1.84
C TYR A 34 15.27 9.96 2.40
N LYS A 35 16.28 10.75 2.00
CA LYS A 35 17.70 10.53 2.37
C LYS A 35 17.93 10.47 3.87
N GLU A 36 17.22 11.25 4.65
CA GLU A 36 17.37 11.30 6.10
C GLU A 36 16.94 9.99 6.80
N PHE A 37 16.18 9.14 6.13
CA PHE A 37 15.66 7.88 6.68
C PHE A 37 16.53 6.67 6.34
N PHE A 38 17.48 6.80 5.41
CA PHE A 38 18.39 5.71 5.09
C PHE A 38 19.25 5.33 6.29
N GLY A 39 19.31 4.02 6.59
CA GLY A 39 20.10 3.50 7.70
C GLY A 39 19.50 3.74 9.09
N LYS A 40 18.30 4.29 9.19
CA LYS A 40 17.58 4.36 10.47
C LYS A 40 17.17 2.96 10.93
N PRO A 41 17.32 2.63 12.21
CA PRO A 41 16.90 1.34 12.75
C PRO A 41 15.42 1.07 12.47
N ASN A 42 15.11 -0.14 12.04
CA ASN A 42 13.74 -0.60 11.77
C ASN A 42 12.98 0.18 10.67
N ILE A 43 13.68 1.00 9.88
CA ILE A 43 13.14 1.69 8.70
C ILE A 43 13.82 1.13 7.46
N HIS A 44 13.06 0.53 6.58
CA HIS A 44 13.53 -0.08 5.33
C HIS A 44 12.91 0.66 4.15
N LEU A 45 13.76 1.26 3.33
CA LEU A 45 13.32 2.01 2.16
C LEU A 45 13.63 1.21 0.90
N GLU A 46 12.64 1.06 0.05
CA GLU A 46 12.77 0.49 -1.28
C GLU A 46 12.19 1.45 -2.31
N TYR A 47 12.89 1.63 -3.41
CA TYR A 47 12.39 2.39 -4.54
C TYR A 47 11.63 1.45 -5.50
N GLY A 48 10.38 1.77 -5.81
CA GLY A 48 9.56 0.98 -6.73
C GLY A 48 9.87 1.35 -8.19
N GLY A 49 10.42 0.39 -8.93
CA GLY A 49 10.75 0.57 -10.34
C GLY A 49 12.16 1.09 -10.61
N LYS A 50 12.70 0.76 -11.77
CA LYS A 50 14.01 1.26 -12.22
C LYS A 50 13.81 2.53 -13.05
N ILE A 51 14.20 3.68 -12.50
CA ILE A 51 14.31 4.91 -13.28
C ILE A 51 15.71 4.96 -13.87
N LYS A 52 15.82 5.08 -15.19
CA LYS A 52 17.11 5.39 -15.82
C LYS A 52 17.53 6.79 -15.37
N GLN A 53 18.78 6.93 -14.96
CA GLN A 53 19.36 8.17 -14.45
C GLN A 53 19.21 9.37 -15.42
N SER A 54 19.01 9.11 -16.72
CA SER A 54 18.71 10.11 -17.74
C SER A 54 17.29 10.70 -17.65
N ASP A 55 16.39 10.07 -16.89
CA ASP A 55 14.97 10.41 -16.85
C ASP A 55 14.57 11.18 -15.59
N LEU A 56 15.53 11.59 -14.75
CA LEU A 56 15.34 12.40 -13.54
C LEU A 56 14.62 13.75 -13.78
N ALA A 57 14.51 14.18 -15.05
CA ALA A 57 13.74 15.36 -15.45
C ALA A 57 12.24 15.10 -15.64
N PHE A 58 11.80 13.85 -15.59
CA PHE A 58 10.42 13.48 -15.87
C PHE A 58 9.66 13.15 -14.60
N ARG A 59 8.80 14.07 -14.17
CA ARG A 59 7.82 13.93 -13.10
C ARG A 59 6.57 13.11 -13.48
N SER A 60 6.56 12.43 -14.62
CA SER A 60 5.43 11.58 -15.00
C SER A 60 5.80 10.12 -14.78
N GLY A 61 5.03 9.41 -13.99
CA GLY A 61 5.17 7.97 -13.70
C GLY A 61 5.12 7.07 -14.95
N GLU A 62 5.04 7.64 -16.14
CA GLU A 62 4.96 6.96 -17.43
C GLU A 62 6.24 6.22 -17.84
N LYS A 63 7.38 6.47 -17.14
CA LYS A 63 8.66 5.85 -17.49
C LYS A 63 9.27 4.94 -16.43
N ALA A 64 8.62 4.72 -15.33
CA ALA A 64 9.04 3.72 -14.37
C ALA A 64 8.67 2.33 -14.93
N GLN A 65 9.64 1.63 -15.46
CA GLN A 65 9.44 0.24 -15.88
C GLN A 65 9.59 -0.65 -14.63
N MET A 66 8.51 -1.32 -14.28
CA MET A 66 8.55 -2.41 -13.32
C MET A 66 9.05 -3.66 -14.04
N ASP A 67 10.13 -4.23 -13.56
CA ASP A 67 10.66 -5.50 -14.04
C ASP A 67 10.16 -6.67 -13.15
N GLU A 68 10.56 -7.89 -13.49
CA GLU A 68 10.17 -9.08 -12.72
C GLU A 68 10.65 -9.03 -11.26
N GLU A 69 11.80 -8.42 -11.01
CA GLU A 69 12.34 -8.23 -9.66
C GLU A 69 11.46 -7.30 -8.84
N ASP A 70 11.01 -6.18 -9.41
CA ASP A 70 10.09 -5.25 -8.77
C ASP A 70 8.75 -5.92 -8.44
N LEU A 71 8.21 -6.72 -9.36
CA LEU A 71 6.98 -7.47 -9.13
C LEU A 71 7.15 -8.49 -8.02
N LEU A 72 8.28 -9.20 -7.99
CA LEU A 72 8.59 -10.16 -6.93
C LEU A 72 8.75 -9.47 -5.58
N ASN A 73 9.43 -8.33 -5.55
CA ASN A 73 9.61 -7.53 -4.33
C ASN A 73 8.28 -7.01 -3.80
N THR A 74 7.41 -6.50 -4.67
CA THR A 74 6.05 -6.06 -4.30
C THR A 74 5.27 -7.22 -3.69
N LYS A 75 5.26 -8.36 -4.38
CA LYS A 75 4.59 -9.58 -3.90
C LYS A 75 5.12 -10.01 -2.53
N ASN A 76 6.44 -10.05 -2.35
CA ASN A 76 7.06 -10.47 -1.09
C ASN A 76 6.77 -9.48 0.02
N THR A 77 6.86 -8.18 -0.24
CA THR A 77 6.52 -7.12 0.73
C THR A 77 5.09 -7.29 1.22
N LEU A 78 4.13 -7.44 0.33
CA LEU A 78 2.73 -7.64 0.71
C LEU A 78 2.51 -8.96 1.44
N LYS A 79 3.12 -10.05 0.96
CA LYS A 79 2.96 -11.37 1.56
C LYS A 79 3.48 -11.44 2.99
N TYR A 80 4.60 -10.79 3.28
CA TYR A 80 5.29 -10.89 4.57
C TYR A 80 5.05 -9.71 5.50
N SER A 81 4.37 -8.64 5.06
CA SER A 81 3.91 -7.58 5.95
C SER A 81 2.73 -8.05 6.80
N ASP A 82 2.55 -7.43 7.95
CA ASP A 82 1.38 -7.66 8.83
C ASP A 82 0.25 -6.69 8.55
N VAL A 83 0.58 -5.45 8.20
CA VAL A 83 -0.37 -4.36 7.91
C VAL A 83 0.15 -3.55 6.72
N CYS A 84 -0.74 -3.20 5.81
CA CYS A 84 -0.44 -2.26 4.72
C CYS A 84 -1.01 -0.87 5.05
N ILE A 85 -0.19 0.17 4.86
CA ILE A 85 -0.61 1.57 5.01
C ILE A 85 -0.53 2.21 3.63
N SER A 86 -1.60 2.82 3.18
CA SER A 86 -1.74 3.30 1.80
C SER A 86 -2.49 4.63 1.71
N LEU A 87 -2.33 5.32 0.58
CA LEU A 87 -3.00 6.57 0.23
C LEU A 87 -4.06 6.31 -0.86
N PHE A 88 -5.07 5.49 -0.59
CA PHE A 88 -6.12 5.16 -1.57
C PHE A 88 -5.54 4.64 -2.90
N SER A 89 -4.68 3.66 -2.82
CA SER A 89 -4.04 3.03 -3.97
C SER A 89 -4.64 1.65 -4.27
N THR A 90 -4.56 1.21 -5.52
CA THR A 90 -4.83 -0.19 -5.92
C THR A 90 -3.98 -1.20 -5.16
N MET A 91 -2.89 -0.77 -4.54
CA MET A 91 -2.10 -1.57 -3.60
C MET A 91 -2.96 -2.16 -2.47
N SER A 92 -4.09 -1.52 -2.12
CA SER A 92 -5.04 -2.07 -1.16
C SER A 92 -5.67 -3.38 -1.65
N LEU A 93 -6.03 -3.46 -2.94
CA LEU A 93 -6.56 -4.69 -3.54
C LEU A 93 -5.51 -5.80 -3.56
N GLU A 94 -4.28 -5.44 -3.89
CA GLU A 94 -3.16 -6.39 -3.87
C GLU A 94 -2.89 -6.91 -2.44
N ALA A 95 -2.96 -6.03 -1.42
CA ALA A 95 -2.85 -6.44 -0.03
C ALA A 95 -3.99 -7.39 0.39
N PHE A 96 -5.21 -7.18 -0.09
CA PHE A 96 -6.36 -8.06 0.20
C PHE A 96 -6.20 -9.46 -0.40
N ILE A 97 -5.55 -9.62 -1.56
CA ILE A 97 -5.22 -10.94 -2.12
C ILE A 97 -4.39 -11.77 -1.13
N PHE A 98 -3.54 -11.11 -0.33
CA PHE A 98 -2.76 -11.75 0.72
C PHE A 98 -3.43 -11.70 2.10
N ASP A 99 -4.72 -11.35 2.16
CA ASP A 99 -5.50 -11.16 3.41
C ASP A 99 -4.84 -10.20 4.41
N LYS A 100 -4.19 -9.15 3.91
CA LYS A 100 -3.54 -8.16 4.77
C LYS A 100 -4.48 -7.03 5.13
N PRO A 101 -4.57 -6.64 6.42
CA PRO A 101 -5.27 -5.44 6.83
C PRO A 101 -4.68 -4.21 6.18
N VAL A 102 -5.55 -3.27 5.80
CA VAL A 102 -5.15 -2.02 5.18
C VAL A 102 -5.65 -0.83 5.97
N ILE A 103 -4.77 0.14 6.20
CA ILE A 103 -5.11 1.43 6.77
C ILE A 103 -4.88 2.50 5.70
N ASN A 104 -5.92 3.25 5.38
CA ASN A 104 -5.78 4.41 4.50
C ASN A 104 -5.59 5.68 5.31
N ILE A 105 -4.61 6.49 4.88
CA ILE A 105 -4.37 7.81 5.46
C ILE A 105 -5.37 8.78 4.85
N GLY A 106 -6.34 9.25 5.64
CA GLY A 106 -7.45 10.11 5.22
C GLY A 106 -7.32 11.58 5.62
N PHE A 107 -6.17 12.02 6.12
CA PHE A 107 -5.94 13.39 6.60
C PHE A 107 -4.97 14.19 5.71
N ILE A 108 -4.86 13.81 4.44
CA ILE A 108 -4.11 14.55 3.43
C ILE A 108 -5.09 15.52 2.72
N PRO A 109 -4.68 16.75 2.40
CA PRO A 109 -5.52 17.69 1.69
C PRO A 109 -6.06 17.10 0.37
N LYS A 110 -7.36 17.33 0.10
CA LYS A 110 -8.09 16.82 -1.08
C LYS A 110 -8.29 15.29 -1.13
N ILE A 111 -8.08 14.60 -0.04
CA ILE A 111 -8.27 13.14 0.00
C ILE A 111 -9.73 12.75 -0.22
N GLU A 112 -10.67 13.61 0.13
CA GLU A 112 -12.10 13.39 -0.07
C GLU A 112 -12.44 13.19 -1.55
N ASP A 113 -11.74 13.86 -2.46
CA ASP A 113 -11.90 13.70 -3.90
C ASP A 113 -11.51 12.28 -4.34
N VAL A 114 -10.43 11.73 -3.77
CA VAL A 114 -9.93 10.39 -4.10
C VAL A 114 -10.81 9.29 -3.49
N ALA A 115 -11.33 9.50 -2.29
CA ALA A 115 -12.26 8.59 -1.63
C ALA A 115 -13.56 8.40 -2.43
N ASN A 116 -13.95 9.40 -3.19
CA ASN A 116 -15.14 9.38 -4.04
C ASN A 116 -14.91 8.75 -5.43
N PHE A 117 -13.70 8.35 -5.78
CA PHE A 117 -13.46 7.68 -7.04
C PHE A 117 -14.24 6.37 -7.13
N TYR A 118 -14.87 6.16 -8.26
CA TYR A 118 -15.75 5.02 -8.52
C TYR A 118 -15.10 3.66 -8.16
N HIS A 119 -13.84 3.49 -8.48
CA HIS A 119 -13.11 2.24 -8.22
C HIS A 119 -12.70 2.06 -6.74
N TYR A 120 -12.70 3.14 -5.93
CA TYR A 120 -12.31 3.05 -4.52
C TYR A 120 -13.51 3.02 -3.55
N LYS A 121 -14.64 3.56 -3.99
CA LYS A 121 -15.87 3.63 -3.21
C LYS A 121 -16.32 2.27 -2.61
N PRO A 122 -16.32 1.14 -3.37
CA PRO A 122 -16.69 -0.16 -2.82
C PRO A 122 -15.80 -0.62 -1.65
N ILE A 123 -14.52 -0.25 -1.66
CA ILE A 123 -13.55 -0.63 -0.62
C ILE A 123 -13.89 0.07 0.69
N ILE A 124 -14.25 1.36 0.63
CA ILE A 124 -14.62 2.17 1.80
C ILE A 124 -16.00 1.75 2.32
N GLU A 125 -17.00 1.69 1.44
CA GLU A 125 -18.36 1.30 1.79
C GLU A 125 -18.44 -0.15 2.30
N GLY A 126 -17.60 -1.02 1.76
CA GLY A 126 -17.48 -2.41 2.21
C GLY A 126 -16.74 -2.58 3.53
N SER A 127 -16.26 -1.50 4.16
CA SER A 127 -15.51 -1.53 5.42
C SER A 127 -14.30 -2.47 5.39
N ALA A 128 -13.64 -2.60 4.23
CA ALA A 128 -12.50 -3.47 4.06
C ALA A 128 -11.18 -2.81 4.51
N VAL A 129 -11.21 -1.49 4.77
CA VAL A 129 -10.08 -0.69 5.23
C VAL A 129 -10.45 0.13 6.46
N LYS A 130 -9.46 0.47 7.28
CA LYS A 130 -9.59 1.54 8.27
C LYS A 130 -9.15 2.85 7.65
N LEU A 131 -9.98 3.88 7.80
CA LEU A 131 -9.66 5.24 7.34
C LEU A 131 -9.18 6.06 8.54
N ALA A 132 -7.89 6.32 8.63
CA ALA A 132 -7.32 7.16 9.66
C ALA A 132 -7.53 8.64 9.31
N LYS A 133 -8.17 9.39 10.18
CA LYS A 133 -8.47 10.83 10.02
C LYS A 133 -7.40 11.74 10.60
N ASN A 134 -6.49 11.18 11.35
CA ASN A 134 -5.35 11.87 11.98
C ASN A 134 -4.28 10.83 12.37
N MET A 135 -3.13 11.33 12.82
CA MET A 135 -1.99 10.48 13.21
C MET A 135 -2.28 9.61 14.43
N GLU A 136 -3.14 10.05 15.35
CA GLU A 136 -3.50 9.27 16.54
C GLU A 136 -4.37 8.07 16.15
N GLU A 137 -5.37 8.26 15.28
CA GLU A 137 -6.15 7.15 14.73
C GLU A 137 -5.27 6.16 13.94
N LEU A 138 -4.33 6.67 13.15
CA LEU A 138 -3.38 5.83 12.43
C LEU A 138 -2.57 4.95 13.39
N LYS A 139 -2.04 5.54 14.46
CA LYS A 139 -1.32 4.83 15.52
C LYS A 139 -2.18 3.74 16.17
N GLN A 140 -3.42 4.07 16.49
CA GLN A 140 -4.37 3.12 17.10
C GLN A 140 -4.71 1.98 16.14
N TYR A 141 -4.97 2.26 14.87
CA TYR A 141 -5.32 1.22 13.89
C TYR A 141 -4.14 0.28 13.61
N ILE A 142 -2.90 0.78 13.62
CA ILE A 142 -1.72 -0.09 13.53
C ILE A 142 -1.72 -1.09 14.70
N LYS A 143 -1.90 -0.64 15.94
CA LYS A 143 -1.97 -1.53 17.10
C LYS A 143 -3.09 -2.57 16.95
N ILE A 144 -4.29 -2.12 16.64
CA ILE A 144 -5.47 -2.97 16.48
C ILE A 144 -5.21 -4.09 15.46
N TYR A 145 -4.66 -3.76 14.30
CA TYR A 145 -4.46 -4.75 13.25
C TYR A 145 -3.26 -5.68 13.49
N ILE A 146 -2.20 -5.20 14.16
CA ILE A 146 -1.08 -6.06 14.57
C ILE A 146 -1.56 -7.06 15.64
N GLU A 147 -2.37 -6.62 16.62
CA GLU A 147 -2.89 -7.49 17.68
C GLU A 147 -3.98 -8.44 17.18
N ASN A 148 -4.79 -7.99 16.23
CA ASN A 148 -5.87 -8.80 15.68
C ASN A 148 -6.04 -8.62 14.16
N PRO A 149 -5.22 -9.29 13.34
CA PRO A 149 -5.23 -9.17 11.87
C PRO A 149 -6.50 -9.73 11.21
N LYS A 150 -7.35 -10.44 11.99
CA LYS A 150 -8.62 -11.01 11.47
C LYS A 150 -9.77 -9.99 11.44
N ILE A 151 -9.60 -8.83 12.07
CA ILE A 151 -10.58 -7.74 11.97
C ILE A 151 -10.77 -7.39 10.48
N ASP A 152 -12.01 -7.18 10.07
CA ASP A 152 -12.43 -6.85 8.70
C ASP A 152 -12.06 -7.90 7.64
N LYS A 153 -11.68 -9.14 8.02
CA LYS A 153 -11.28 -10.21 7.10
C LYS A 153 -12.37 -10.54 6.09
N GLU A 154 -13.61 -10.70 6.53
CA GLU A 154 -14.72 -11.04 5.63
C GLU A 154 -15.01 -9.91 4.64
N SER A 155 -14.87 -8.65 5.06
CA SER A 155 -14.98 -7.49 4.18
C SER A 155 -13.89 -7.50 3.12
N ARG A 156 -12.62 -7.75 3.47
CA ARG A 156 -11.51 -7.89 2.52
C ARG A 156 -11.77 -9.00 1.52
N LYS A 157 -12.20 -10.17 2.01
CA LYS A 157 -12.53 -11.32 1.17
C LYS A 157 -13.62 -10.97 0.16
N LYS A 158 -14.69 -10.32 0.60
CA LYS A 158 -15.79 -9.90 -0.28
C LYS A 158 -15.30 -8.93 -1.37
N ILE A 159 -14.40 -8.00 -1.05
CA ILE A 159 -13.81 -7.10 -2.06
C ILE A 159 -12.98 -7.88 -3.07
N VAL A 160 -12.16 -8.85 -2.64
CA VAL A 160 -11.40 -9.71 -3.56
C VAL A 160 -12.34 -10.47 -4.49
N GLU A 161 -13.38 -11.11 -3.97
CA GLU A 161 -14.38 -11.86 -4.75
C GLU A 161 -15.10 -10.99 -5.79
N THR A 162 -15.36 -9.72 -5.47
CA THR A 162 -16.15 -8.83 -6.34
C THR A 162 -15.33 -8.00 -7.31
N MET A 163 -14.07 -7.68 -6.98
CA MET A 163 -13.26 -6.73 -7.75
C MET A 163 -12.02 -7.36 -8.39
N VAL A 164 -11.56 -8.51 -7.91
CA VAL A 164 -10.25 -9.08 -8.29
C VAL A 164 -10.37 -10.49 -8.85
N GLU A 165 -11.28 -11.32 -8.31
CA GLU A 165 -11.39 -12.72 -8.72
C GLU A 165 -11.79 -12.90 -10.18
N PRO A 166 -11.31 -14.01 -10.75
CA PRO A 166 -10.51 -15.09 -10.15
C PRO A 166 -9.02 -14.74 -10.07
N THR A 167 -8.38 -15.08 -8.93
CA THR A 167 -6.95 -14.87 -8.65
C THR A 167 -6.08 -16.06 -9.10
N ASP A 168 -6.43 -16.68 -10.20
CA ASP A 168 -5.83 -17.90 -10.74
C ASP A 168 -4.61 -17.64 -11.66
N GLY A 169 -4.26 -16.37 -11.89
CA GLY A 169 -3.16 -15.98 -12.76
C GLY A 169 -3.49 -16.00 -14.27
N PHE A 170 -4.72 -16.30 -14.66
CA PHE A 170 -5.13 -16.40 -16.08
C PHE A 170 -5.97 -15.20 -16.57
N SER A 171 -5.93 -14.07 -15.90
CA SER A 171 -6.66 -12.85 -16.31
C SER A 171 -6.28 -12.41 -17.75
N TYR A 172 -5.00 -12.50 -18.11
CA TYR A 172 -4.53 -12.18 -19.46
C TYR A 172 -5.23 -13.06 -20.53
N LYS A 173 -5.39 -14.35 -20.26
CA LYS A 173 -6.04 -15.28 -21.19
C LYS A 173 -7.51 -14.93 -21.38
N ARG A 174 -8.22 -14.64 -20.29
CA ARG A 174 -9.62 -14.19 -20.37
C ARG A 174 -9.79 -12.90 -21.17
N ASN A 175 -8.86 -11.97 -21.04
CA ASN A 175 -8.87 -10.75 -21.85
C ASN A 175 -8.66 -11.05 -23.34
N VAL A 176 -7.70 -11.92 -23.68
CA VAL A 176 -7.49 -12.37 -25.08
C VAL A 176 -8.73 -13.06 -25.61
N ASP A 177 -9.27 -14.07 -24.88
CA ASP A 177 -10.47 -14.82 -25.27
C ASP A 177 -11.71 -13.91 -25.44
N PHE A 178 -11.78 -12.79 -24.71
CA PHE A 178 -12.84 -11.80 -24.87
C PHE A 178 -12.66 -10.97 -26.14
N ILE A 179 -11.43 -10.48 -26.38
CA ILE A 179 -11.12 -9.66 -27.56
C ILE A 179 -11.31 -10.45 -28.86
N GLU A 180 -10.95 -11.74 -28.88
CA GLU A 180 -11.11 -12.62 -30.06
C GLU A 180 -12.58 -12.92 -30.43
N LYS A 181 -13.53 -12.61 -29.51
CA LYS A 181 -14.96 -12.79 -29.74
C LYS A 181 -15.68 -11.51 -30.17
N LEU A 182 -14.98 -10.38 -30.20
CA LEU A 182 -15.51 -9.11 -30.69
C LEU A 182 -15.42 -9.01 -32.20
#